data_b439d2bd99cf698e4f07aabb1628d664
#
_entry.id   b439d2bd99cf698e4f07aabb1628d664
#
_cell.length_a   1.000
_cell.length_b   1.000
_cell.length_c   1.000
_cell.angle_alpha   90.00
_cell.angle_beta   90.00
_cell.angle_gamma   90.00
#
_symmetry.space_group_name_H-M   'P 1'
#
loop_
_entity.id
_entity.type
_entity.pdbx_description
1 polymer ?
#
loop_
_entity_poly.entity_id
_entity_poly.type
_entity_poly.pdbx_seq_one_letter_code
_entity_poly.pdbx_strand_id
1 'polypeptide(L)'
;MGGEAIVGNEFEEKIGQLFIHTVAPLNTQSNRANIYNAVKEYKVGGLLFSGGQVGNQAILTNYAQELSKVPLFIAFDGEWGLAMRLKNTPRFPRNRVLGCIQDNQLLYEYGKEVARQCKEIGVQINFAPVADVDINPRNPVINTRSFGGDPKNVAQKVVAYSRGLEDGGVLSV
;
A
#
# COMPACT_ATOMS: atom_id res chain seq x y z
N MET A 1 23.77 -6.93 15.57
CA MET A 1 24.92 -6.29 14.92
C MET A 1 24.56 -4.81 14.80
N GLY A 2 25.41 -3.97 15.40
CA GLY A 2 25.13 -2.57 15.61
C GLY A 2 25.01 -1.77 14.33
N GLY A 3 24.07 -0.84 14.30
CA GLY A 3 23.90 0.09 13.22
C GLY A 3 25.10 1.00 13.09
N GLU A 4 25.84 0.88 12.01
CA GLU A 4 26.73 1.95 11.59
C GLU A 4 25.88 3.16 11.23
N ALA A 5 26.06 4.21 11.98
CA ALA A 5 25.40 5.50 11.78
C ALA A 5 25.74 6.04 10.39
N ILE A 6 24.74 6.53 9.70
CA ILE A 6 24.84 7.29 8.46
C ILE A 6 25.69 8.54 8.76
N VAL A 7 26.94 8.53 8.34
CA VAL A 7 27.88 9.65 8.50
C VAL A 7 28.03 10.33 7.14
N GLY A 8 27.58 11.56 7.02
CA GLY A 8 27.64 12.41 5.81
C GLY A 8 26.28 12.90 5.40
N ASN A 9 26.00 14.19 5.38
CA ASN A 9 24.68 14.83 5.19
C ASN A 9 23.53 14.14 5.91
N GLU A 10 23.80 13.72 7.12
CA GLU A 10 22.95 12.84 7.94
C GLU A 10 21.52 13.37 8.10
N PHE A 11 21.37 14.69 8.12
CA PHE A 11 20.07 15.34 8.25
C PHE A 11 19.22 15.22 6.98
N GLU A 12 19.80 15.46 5.81
CA GLU A 12 19.10 15.36 4.52
C GLU A 12 18.71 13.90 4.23
N GLU A 13 19.60 12.96 4.52
CA GLU A 13 19.31 11.52 4.35
C GLU A 13 18.17 11.08 5.29
N LYS A 14 18.14 11.56 6.54
CA LYS A 14 17.04 11.31 7.48
C LYS A 14 15.71 11.90 6.99
N ILE A 15 15.75 13.10 6.42
CA ILE A 15 14.55 13.71 5.81
C ILE A 15 14.05 12.85 4.65
N GLY A 16 14.94 12.41 3.76
CA GLY A 16 14.58 11.54 2.64
C GLY A 16 13.83 10.28 3.09
N GLN A 17 14.26 9.67 4.20
CA GLN A 17 13.61 8.48 4.75
C GLN A 17 12.15 8.68 5.21
N LEU A 18 11.71 9.92 5.37
CA LEU A 18 10.30 10.23 5.72
C LEU A 18 9.36 10.23 4.51
N PHE A 19 9.89 10.10 3.30
CA PHE A 19 9.10 10.17 2.06
C PHE A 19 8.92 8.81 1.42
N ILE A 20 7.70 8.58 0.92
CA ILE A 20 7.37 7.49 0.02
C ILE A 20 7.12 8.11 -1.36
N HIS A 21 7.94 7.75 -2.34
CA HIS A 21 7.87 8.29 -3.70
C HIS A 21 6.97 7.43 -4.58
N THR A 22 6.03 8.05 -5.29
CA THR A 22 5.13 7.34 -6.19
C THR A 22 5.80 7.06 -7.54
N VAL A 23 5.74 5.80 -7.97
CA VAL A 23 6.31 5.33 -9.24
C VAL A 23 5.28 4.54 -10.05
N ALA A 24 5.33 4.69 -11.37
CA ALA A 24 4.55 3.83 -12.25
C ALA A 24 5.23 2.46 -12.39
N PRO A 25 4.51 1.33 -12.35
CA PRO A 25 5.09 0.00 -12.55
C PRO A 25 5.28 -0.31 -14.05
N LEU A 26 6.03 0.56 -14.72
CA LEU A 26 6.41 0.44 -16.11
C LEU A 26 7.92 0.24 -16.20
N ASN A 27 8.35 -0.90 -16.72
CA ASN A 27 9.76 -1.23 -16.83
C ASN A 27 10.41 -0.53 -18.04
N THR A 28 10.46 0.81 -18.00
CA THR A 28 11.07 1.67 -18.99
C THR A 28 12.36 2.30 -18.47
N GLN A 29 13.25 2.74 -19.36
CA GLN A 29 14.48 3.43 -18.97
C GLN A 29 14.19 4.70 -18.17
N SER A 30 13.21 5.50 -18.60
CA SER A 30 12.80 6.73 -17.91
C SER A 30 12.34 6.45 -16.47
N ASN A 31 11.53 5.41 -16.29
CA ASN A 31 11.03 5.07 -14.95
C ASN A 31 12.12 4.47 -14.06
N ARG A 32 13.06 3.70 -14.62
CA ARG A 32 14.26 3.25 -13.89
C ARG A 32 15.13 4.42 -13.45
N ALA A 33 15.31 5.45 -14.30
CA ALA A 33 16.02 6.68 -13.94
C ALA A 33 15.30 7.44 -12.83
N ASN A 34 13.96 7.52 -12.86
CA ASN A 34 13.17 8.11 -11.79
C ASN A 34 13.36 7.38 -10.45
N ILE A 35 13.29 6.04 -10.45
CA ILE A 35 13.57 5.22 -9.26
C ILE A 35 15.01 5.42 -8.78
N TYR A 36 15.98 5.43 -9.68
CA TYR A 36 17.38 5.68 -9.33
C TYR A 36 17.54 7.02 -8.60
N ASN A 37 16.98 8.10 -9.13
CA ASN A 37 17.04 9.42 -8.48
C ASN A 37 16.36 9.42 -7.11
N ALA A 38 15.16 8.82 -7.00
CA ALA A 38 14.45 8.72 -5.73
C ALA A 38 15.30 8.01 -4.66
N VAL A 39 15.94 6.90 -5.03
CA VAL A 39 16.69 6.05 -4.08
C VAL A 39 18.10 6.58 -3.83
N LYS A 40 18.83 7.00 -4.88
CA LYS A 40 20.24 7.39 -4.75
C LYS A 40 20.45 8.86 -4.41
N GLU A 41 19.64 9.75 -5.00
CA GLU A 41 19.81 11.20 -4.80
C GLU A 41 18.96 11.68 -3.62
N TYR A 42 17.66 11.34 -3.61
CA TYR A 42 16.73 11.80 -2.56
C TYR A 42 16.65 10.89 -1.33
N LYS A 43 17.25 9.68 -1.36
CA LYS A 43 17.32 8.75 -0.22
C LYS A 43 15.94 8.45 0.38
N VAL A 44 14.90 8.31 -0.45
CA VAL A 44 13.55 8.07 0.04
C VAL A 44 13.44 6.80 0.88
N GLY A 45 12.53 6.80 1.87
CA GLY A 45 12.28 5.65 2.74
C GLY A 45 11.41 4.57 2.10
N GLY A 46 10.70 4.89 1.03
CA GLY A 46 9.86 3.92 0.36
C GLY A 46 9.40 4.33 -1.03
N LEU A 47 8.78 3.36 -1.72
CA LEU A 47 8.15 3.55 -3.03
C LEU A 47 6.71 3.09 -2.98
N LEU A 48 5.80 3.86 -3.61
CA LEU A 48 4.41 3.52 -3.86
C LEU A 48 4.21 3.22 -5.35
N PHE A 49 3.80 1.99 -5.68
CA PHE A 49 3.50 1.63 -7.06
C PHE A 49 2.02 1.89 -7.40
N SER A 50 1.80 2.65 -8.48
CA SER A 50 0.48 3.10 -8.92
C SER A 50 0.03 2.43 -10.23
N GLY A 51 -0.53 1.22 -10.12
CA GLY A 51 -1.14 0.51 -11.25
C GLY A 51 -0.16 -0.14 -12.22
N GLY A 52 -0.59 -1.19 -12.94
CA GLY A 52 0.22 -1.86 -13.96
C GLY A 52 0.11 -3.37 -13.93
N GLN A 53 1.23 -4.05 -14.10
CA GLN A 53 1.34 -5.52 -14.10
C GLN A 53 2.23 -5.99 -12.93
N VAL A 54 1.85 -7.09 -12.30
CA VAL A 54 2.58 -7.69 -11.16
C VAL A 54 4.05 -7.93 -11.48
N GLY A 55 4.36 -8.52 -12.65
CA GLY A 55 5.74 -8.81 -13.03
C GLY A 55 6.63 -7.57 -13.14
N ASN A 56 6.09 -6.47 -13.68
CA ASN A 56 6.85 -5.21 -13.77
C ASN A 56 7.11 -4.61 -12.38
N GLN A 57 6.12 -4.66 -11.49
CA GLN A 57 6.30 -4.19 -10.11
C GLN A 57 7.39 -5.00 -9.41
N ALA A 58 7.37 -6.33 -9.49
CA ALA A 58 8.38 -7.19 -8.87
C ALA A 58 9.80 -6.86 -9.37
N ILE A 59 9.98 -6.71 -10.70
CA ILE A 59 11.27 -6.33 -11.29
C ILE A 59 11.75 -4.97 -10.78
N LEU A 60 10.86 -3.98 -10.70
CA LEU A 60 11.23 -2.64 -10.26
C LEU A 60 11.45 -2.55 -8.75
N THR A 61 10.71 -3.34 -7.96
CA THR A 61 10.95 -3.48 -6.52
C THR A 61 12.35 -4.03 -6.27
N ASN A 62 12.73 -5.12 -6.93
CA ASN A 62 14.07 -5.70 -6.78
C ASN A 62 15.16 -4.72 -7.20
N TYR A 63 14.97 -4.05 -8.35
CA TYR A 63 15.90 -3.01 -8.82
C TYR A 63 16.07 -1.88 -7.79
N ALA A 64 14.99 -1.39 -7.19
CA ALA A 64 15.04 -0.34 -6.19
C ALA A 64 15.74 -0.81 -4.90
N GLN A 65 15.43 -2.02 -4.44
CA GLN A 65 16.07 -2.60 -3.24
C GLN A 65 17.58 -2.81 -3.43
N GLU A 66 18.02 -3.26 -4.61
CA GLU A 66 19.46 -3.39 -4.95
C GLU A 66 20.19 -2.04 -4.93
N LEU A 67 19.51 -0.96 -5.26
CA LEU A 67 20.08 0.38 -5.22
C LEU A 67 20.18 0.93 -3.81
N SER A 68 19.29 0.55 -2.91
CA SER A 68 19.15 1.17 -1.59
C SER A 68 20.16 0.63 -0.59
N LYS A 69 20.70 1.50 0.28
CA LYS A 69 21.52 1.10 1.42
C LYS A 69 20.66 0.66 2.61
N VAL A 70 19.51 1.28 2.77
CA VAL A 70 18.50 0.96 3.79
C VAL A 70 17.33 0.31 3.07
N PRO A 71 16.83 -0.86 3.49
CA PRO A 71 15.69 -1.49 2.85
C PRO A 71 14.51 -0.53 2.72
N LEU A 72 13.96 -0.41 1.50
CA LEU A 72 12.84 0.48 1.21
C LEU A 72 11.53 -0.16 1.67
N PHE A 73 10.64 0.65 2.23
CA PHE A 73 9.23 0.27 2.31
C PHE A 73 8.59 0.30 0.93
N ILE A 74 7.96 -0.80 0.57
CA ILE A 74 7.12 -0.84 -0.64
C ILE A 74 5.68 -0.70 -0.20
N ALA A 75 5.06 0.39 -0.61
CA ALA A 75 3.69 0.74 -0.31
C ALA A 75 2.77 0.47 -1.51
N PHE A 76 1.51 0.26 -1.20
CA PHE A 76 0.46 0.00 -2.18
C PHE A 76 -0.84 0.70 -1.77
N ASP A 77 -1.63 1.11 -2.74
CA ASP A 77 -2.97 1.68 -2.53
C ASP A 77 -4.01 0.67 -3.03
N GLY A 78 -4.30 -0.32 -2.18
CA GLY A 78 -5.17 -1.44 -2.49
C GLY A 78 -6.38 -1.54 -1.58
N GLU A 79 -7.25 -0.52 -1.57
CA GLU A 79 -8.42 -0.41 -0.70
C GLU A 79 -9.32 -1.65 -0.75
N TRP A 80 -9.47 -2.28 -1.93
CA TRP A 80 -10.18 -3.54 -2.15
C TRP A 80 -9.30 -4.60 -2.81
N GLY A 81 -8.03 -4.68 -2.38
CA GLY A 81 -7.06 -5.65 -2.84
C GLY A 81 -6.26 -5.21 -4.08
N LEU A 82 -5.39 -6.08 -4.54
CA LEU A 82 -4.42 -5.75 -5.59
C LEU A 82 -5.08 -5.35 -6.92
N ALA A 83 -6.26 -5.90 -7.24
CA ALA A 83 -6.97 -5.62 -8.49
C ALA A 83 -7.43 -4.16 -8.64
N MET A 84 -7.38 -3.36 -7.57
CA MET A 84 -7.57 -1.93 -7.67
C MET A 84 -6.54 -1.28 -8.59
N ARG A 85 -5.30 -1.77 -8.56
CA ARG A 85 -4.16 -1.19 -9.26
C ARG A 85 -3.49 -2.14 -10.25
N LEU A 86 -3.43 -3.44 -9.96
CA LEU A 86 -2.70 -4.41 -10.75
C LEU A 86 -3.64 -5.28 -11.59
N LYS A 87 -3.31 -5.40 -12.87
CA LYS A 87 -4.04 -6.28 -13.80
C LYS A 87 -3.74 -7.74 -13.49
N ASN A 88 -4.70 -8.60 -13.80
CA ASN A 88 -4.60 -10.06 -13.68
C ASN A 88 -4.40 -10.56 -12.24
N THR A 89 -4.93 -9.82 -11.25
CA THR A 89 -5.00 -10.22 -9.85
C THR A 89 -6.45 -10.51 -9.45
N PRO A 90 -6.68 -11.28 -8.36
CA PRO A 90 -8.03 -11.55 -7.88
C PRO A 90 -8.80 -10.25 -7.58
N ARG A 91 -10.05 -10.20 -8.04
CA ARG A 91 -10.92 -9.03 -7.85
C ARG A 91 -11.85 -9.27 -6.66
N PHE A 92 -11.82 -8.32 -5.73
CA PHE A 92 -12.78 -8.26 -4.64
C PHE A 92 -13.82 -7.16 -4.87
N PRO A 93 -14.99 -7.25 -4.22
CA PRO A 93 -15.97 -6.17 -4.23
C PRO A 93 -15.39 -4.89 -3.61
N ARG A 94 -15.95 -3.74 -3.97
CA ARG A 94 -15.62 -2.46 -3.32
C ARG A 94 -16.13 -2.43 -1.88
N ASN A 95 -15.55 -1.57 -1.07
CA ASN A 95 -15.85 -1.45 0.36
C ASN A 95 -17.33 -1.28 0.67
N ARG A 96 -18.09 -0.57 -0.18
CA ARG A 96 -19.55 -0.43 -0.01
C ARG A 96 -20.27 -1.79 0.04
N VAL A 97 -19.87 -2.73 -0.79
CA VAL A 97 -20.44 -4.08 -0.79
C VAL A 97 -19.95 -4.88 0.41
N LEU A 98 -18.66 -4.77 0.74
CA LEU A 98 -18.07 -5.39 1.92
C LEU A 98 -18.71 -4.87 3.22
N GLY A 99 -19.15 -3.61 3.24
CA GLY A 99 -19.88 -3.00 4.35
C GLY A 99 -21.23 -3.64 4.68
N CYS A 100 -21.82 -4.38 3.72
CA CYS A 100 -23.07 -5.12 3.91
C CYS A 100 -22.88 -6.47 4.62
N ILE A 101 -21.65 -6.97 4.73
CA ILE A 101 -21.35 -8.24 5.41
C ILE A 101 -21.64 -8.08 6.91
N GLN A 102 -22.42 -8.99 7.48
CA GLN A 102 -22.77 -8.94 8.91
C GLN A 102 -21.67 -9.53 9.79
N ASP A 103 -21.01 -10.59 9.32
CA ASP A 103 -19.94 -11.26 10.06
C ASP A 103 -18.59 -10.56 9.80
N ASN A 104 -18.10 -9.83 10.80
CA ASN A 104 -16.83 -9.13 10.73
C ASN A 104 -15.62 -10.08 10.68
N GLN A 105 -15.78 -11.36 11.05
CA GLN A 105 -14.72 -12.35 10.87
C GLN A 105 -14.36 -12.53 9.38
N LEU A 106 -15.35 -12.44 8.48
CA LEU A 106 -15.10 -12.49 7.03
C LEU A 106 -14.27 -11.28 6.56
N LEU A 107 -14.44 -10.10 7.16
CA LEU A 107 -13.61 -8.93 6.85
C LEU A 107 -12.17 -9.10 7.35
N TYR A 108 -12.01 -9.73 8.50
CA TYR A 108 -10.69 -10.08 9.02
C TYR A 108 -9.97 -11.08 8.09
N GLU A 109 -10.63 -12.17 7.69
CA GLU A 109 -10.05 -13.15 6.75
C GLU A 109 -9.77 -12.53 5.37
N TYR A 110 -10.62 -11.62 4.93
CA TYR A 110 -10.37 -10.83 3.72
C TYR A 110 -9.10 -9.98 3.86
N GLY A 111 -8.90 -9.32 5.00
CA GLY A 111 -7.68 -8.56 5.28
C GLY A 111 -6.42 -9.43 5.24
N LYS A 112 -6.48 -10.64 5.82
CA LYS A 112 -5.39 -11.62 5.76
C LYS A 112 -5.07 -12.06 4.33
N GLU A 113 -6.10 -12.29 3.52
CA GLU A 113 -5.90 -12.66 2.11
C GLU A 113 -5.27 -11.52 1.31
N VAL A 114 -5.69 -10.27 1.52
CA VAL A 114 -5.06 -9.10 0.90
C VAL A 114 -3.59 -8.98 1.35
N ALA A 115 -3.31 -9.18 2.63
CA ALA A 115 -1.94 -9.18 3.15
C ALA A 115 -1.07 -10.28 2.52
N ARG A 116 -1.62 -11.49 2.36
CA ARG A 116 -0.93 -12.59 1.68
C ARG A 116 -0.54 -12.20 0.25
N GLN A 117 -1.46 -11.61 -0.51
CA GLN A 117 -1.21 -11.13 -1.87
C GLN A 117 -0.17 -10.00 -1.89
N CYS A 118 -0.25 -9.04 -0.97
CA CYS A 118 0.73 -7.96 -0.83
C CYS A 118 2.15 -8.52 -0.60
N LYS A 119 2.29 -9.48 0.31
CA LYS A 119 3.58 -10.10 0.62
C LYS A 119 4.19 -10.84 -0.57
N GLU A 120 3.39 -11.50 -1.39
CA GLU A 120 3.85 -12.20 -2.60
C GLU A 120 4.50 -11.26 -3.62
N ILE A 121 4.14 -9.98 -3.61
CA ILE A 121 4.71 -8.95 -4.49
C ILE A 121 5.66 -7.99 -3.77
N GLY A 122 6.05 -8.31 -2.53
CA GLY A 122 7.02 -7.54 -1.74
C GLY A 122 6.48 -6.23 -1.17
N VAL A 123 5.17 -6.11 -0.95
CA VAL A 123 4.52 -4.93 -0.34
C VAL A 123 4.45 -5.10 1.17
N GLN A 124 4.92 -4.08 1.92
CA GLN A 124 4.89 -4.03 3.39
C GLN A 124 3.84 -3.08 3.94
N ILE A 125 3.39 -2.09 3.17
CA ILE A 125 2.41 -1.09 3.61
C ILE A 125 1.26 -1.07 2.61
N ASN A 126 0.02 -1.19 3.10
CA ASN A 126 -1.17 -0.96 2.28
C ASN A 126 -1.94 0.26 2.82
N PHE A 127 -2.12 1.29 1.98
CA PHE A 127 -2.97 2.44 2.31
C PHE A 127 -4.44 2.05 2.24
N ALA A 128 -4.84 1.25 3.21
CA ALA A 128 -6.18 0.68 3.37
C ALA A 128 -6.38 0.21 4.83
N PRO A 129 -7.63 0.16 5.29
CA PRO A 129 -8.87 0.50 4.62
C PRO A 129 -9.24 1.98 4.69
N VAL A 130 -10.14 2.43 3.80
CA VAL A 130 -10.78 3.75 3.90
C VAL A 130 -11.71 3.78 5.11
N ALA A 131 -11.44 4.67 6.06
CA ALA A 131 -12.22 4.84 7.28
C ALA A 131 -13.32 5.92 7.19
N ASP A 132 -13.42 6.58 6.03
CA ASP A 132 -14.46 7.61 5.79
C ASP A 132 -15.87 7.03 5.90
N VAL A 133 -16.76 7.80 6.54
CA VAL A 133 -18.19 7.52 6.60
C VAL A 133 -18.88 8.28 5.46
N ASP A 134 -19.66 7.59 4.64
CA ASP A 134 -20.37 8.22 3.52
C ASP A 134 -21.65 8.90 3.99
N ILE A 135 -21.50 10.08 4.61
CA ILE A 135 -22.59 10.90 5.11
C ILE A 135 -23.15 11.88 4.07
N ASN A 136 -22.44 12.07 2.95
CA ASN A 136 -22.87 12.95 1.89
C ASN A 136 -23.00 12.19 0.56
N PRO A 137 -24.21 11.79 0.15
CA PRO A 137 -24.44 11.01 -1.07
C PRO A 137 -24.03 11.74 -2.36
N ARG A 138 -23.77 13.05 -2.30
CA ARG A 138 -23.25 13.86 -3.43
C ARG A 138 -21.73 13.90 -3.49
N ASN A 139 -21.02 13.30 -2.53
CA ASN A 139 -19.56 13.22 -2.57
C ASN A 139 -19.12 12.21 -3.65
N PRO A 140 -18.51 12.66 -4.76
CA PRO A 140 -18.13 11.77 -5.85
C PRO A 140 -16.86 10.94 -5.54
N VAL A 141 -16.10 11.33 -4.51
CA VAL A 141 -14.78 10.75 -4.22
C VAL A 141 -14.90 9.56 -3.27
N ILE A 142 -15.60 9.71 -2.16
CA ILE A 142 -15.72 8.64 -1.16
C ILE A 142 -16.70 7.57 -1.64
N ASN A 143 -17.96 7.87 -1.76
CA ASN A 143 -18.99 7.00 -2.34
C ASN A 143 -18.75 5.49 -2.06
N THR A 144 -18.48 4.70 -3.10
CA THR A 144 -18.29 3.25 -3.01
C THR A 144 -16.97 2.81 -2.34
N ARG A 145 -16.09 3.74 -2.02
CA ARG A 145 -14.86 3.49 -1.26
C ARG A 145 -15.11 3.34 0.24
N SER A 146 -16.17 3.96 0.77
CA SER A 146 -16.60 3.79 2.16
C SER A 146 -17.34 2.46 2.37
N PHE A 147 -17.23 1.89 3.59
CA PHE A 147 -18.05 0.74 4.02
C PHE A 147 -19.52 1.09 4.30
N GLY A 148 -19.90 2.36 4.31
CA GLY A 148 -21.28 2.78 4.49
C GLY A 148 -21.47 4.14 5.15
N GLY A 149 -22.74 4.46 5.46
CA GLY A 149 -23.14 5.72 6.09
C GLY A 149 -23.32 5.63 7.61
N ASP A 150 -23.24 4.44 8.22
CA ASP A 150 -23.29 4.25 9.66
C ASP A 150 -21.87 4.22 10.25
N PRO A 151 -21.49 5.20 11.11
CA PRO A 151 -20.15 5.27 11.69
C PRO A 151 -19.75 4.03 12.49
N LYS A 152 -20.69 3.40 13.20
CA LYS A 152 -20.40 2.20 13.99
C LYS A 152 -20.08 1.01 13.11
N ASN A 153 -20.86 0.81 12.05
CA ASN A 153 -20.60 -0.25 11.08
C ASN A 153 -19.26 -0.02 10.38
N VAL A 154 -18.99 1.21 9.92
CA VAL A 154 -17.71 1.56 9.27
C VAL A 154 -16.54 1.26 10.20
N ALA A 155 -16.59 1.70 11.46
CA ALA A 155 -15.52 1.45 12.43
C ALA A 155 -15.26 -0.06 12.64
N GLN A 156 -16.31 -0.88 12.74
CA GLN A 156 -16.17 -2.33 12.90
C GLN A 156 -15.51 -2.99 11.68
N LYS A 157 -15.89 -2.56 10.46
CA LYS A 157 -15.29 -3.07 9.22
C LYS A 157 -13.83 -2.67 9.10
N VAL A 158 -13.51 -1.40 9.38
CA VAL A 158 -12.15 -0.87 9.37
C VAL A 158 -11.27 -1.65 10.34
N VAL A 159 -11.69 -1.82 11.60
CA VAL A 159 -10.93 -2.56 12.61
C VAL A 159 -10.70 -4.01 12.19
N ALA A 160 -11.73 -4.70 11.67
CA ALA A 160 -11.59 -6.09 11.25
C ALA A 160 -10.62 -6.23 10.08
N TYR A 161 -10.74 -5.39 9.07
CA TYR A 161 -9.86 -5.40 7.91
C TYR A 161 -8.41 -5.05 8.27
N SER A 162 -8.19 -3.97 9.05
CA SER A 162 -6.85 -3.57 9.51
C SER A 162 -6.17 -4.68 10.30
N ARG A 163 -6.88 -5.29 11.26
CA ARG A 163 -6.33 -6.44 12.00
C ARG A 163 -5.94 -7.59 11.09
N GLY A 164 -6.75 -7.88 10.08
CA GLY A 164 -6.43 -8.91 9.10
C GLY A 164 -5.16 -8.60 8.31
N LEU A 165 -4.96 -7.34 7.89
CA LEU A 165 -3.73 -6.89 7.23
C LEU A 165 -2.52 -7.02 8.14
N GLU A 166 -2.61 -6.53 9.38
CA GLU A 166 -1.51 -6.50 10.35
C GLU A 166 -1.13 -7.91 10.82
N ASP A 167 -2.10 -8.76 11.15
CA ASP A 167 -1.85 -10.17 11.50
C ASP A 167 -1.30 -10.96 10.30
N GLY A 168 -1.60 -10.52 9.07
CA GLY A 168 -1.01 -11.01 7.84
C GLY A 168 0.40 -10.48 7.56
N GLY A 169 0.91 -9.55 8.38
CA GLY A 169 2.26 -8.96 8.29
C GLY A 169 2.39 -7.80 7.31
N VAL A 170 1.30 -7.08 7.05
CA VAL A 170 1.26 -5.86 6.22
C VAL A 170 0.71 -4.70 7.06
N LEU A 171 1.46 -3.60 7.13
CA LEU A 171 1.03 -2.40 7.83
C LEU A 171 -0.22 -1.80 7.15
N SER A 172 -1.23 -1.50 7.95
CA SER A 172 -2.49 -0.85 7.55
C SER A 172 -2.40 0.66 7.85
N VAL A 173 -2.77 1.50 6.88
CA VAL A 173 -2.72 2.97 7.00
C VAL A 173 -4.03 3.58 6.55
#